data_44d7b62bbc1a5a02d85bb2a767439ad2
#
_entry.id   44d7b62bbc1a5a02d85bb2a767439ad2
#
_cell.length_a   1.000
_cell.length_b   1.000
_cell.length_c   1.000
_cell.angle_alpha   90.00
_cell.angle_beta   90.00
_cell.angle_gamma   90.00
#
_symmetry.space_group_name_H-M   'P 1'
#
loop_
_entity.id
_entity.type
_entity.pdbx_description
1 polymer ?
#
loop_
_entity_poly.entity_id
_entity_poly.type
_entity_poly.pdbx_seq_one_letter_code
_entity_poly.pdbx_strand_id
1 'polypeptide(L)'
;MTVLEQISHETMVFMRGRYRLDEIGNGKDELKFKRGKKTIVTIYIHDGKFSFLIIFGKKERESFEMQRNEFSPYVCGCYDNSKTYHDGKWMLFDVNTLEQLEEIKKLILIKKKPDRKPFPKENALYSQCGQRCDLCVHYIHADEEQRTAMEIPLSKMWEQTDRSMRCGGCYSDSCYCSSEPCAAKSCASEKGLKECR
;
A
#
# COMPACT_ATOMS: atom_id res chain seq x y z
N MET A 1 5.62 -12.46 -17.21
CA MET A 1 4.46 -12.08 -16.35
C MET A 1 3.32 -11.71 -17.28
N THR A 2 2.21 -12.41 -17.22
CA THR A 2 1.00 -12.11 -18.01
C THR A 2 0.34 -10.82 -17.49
N VAL A 3 -0.53 -10.22 -18.29
CA VAL A 3 -1.29 -9.01 -17.87
C VAL A 3 -2.11 -9.29 -16.59
N LEU A 4 -2.68 -10.49 -16.46
CA LEU A 4 -3.44 -10.87 -15.26
C LEU A 4 -2.58 -11.01 -14.02
N GLU A 5 -1.38 -11.58 -14.15
CA GLU A 5 -0.41 -11.63 -13.03
C GLU A 5 0.02 -10.22 -12.61
N GLN A 6 0.17 -9.32 -13.57
CA GLN A 6 0.50 -7.93 -13.29
C GLN A 6 -0.65 -7.19 -12.61
N ILE A 7 -1.91 -7.36 -13.07
CA ILE A 7 -3.11 -6.82 -12.42
C ILE A 7 -3.20 -7.33 -10.98
N SER A 8 -2.99 -8.64 -10.76
CA SER A 8 -2.99 -9.24 -9.43
C SER A 8 -1.92 -8.62 -8.53
N HIS A 9 -0.69 -8.57 -9.02
CA HIS A 9 0.45 -8.01 -8.27
C HIS A 9 0.20 -6.55 -7.89
N GLU A 10 -0.17 -5.70 -8.86
CA GLU A 10 -0.41 -4.28 -8.60
C GLU A 10 -1.60 -4.02 -7.69
N THR A 11 -2.63 -4.85 -7.78
CA THR A 11 -3.77 -4.79 -6.85
C THR A 11 -3.30 -5.04 -5.42
N MET A 12 -2.51 -6.08 -5.18
CA MET A 12 -1.99 -6.39 -3.84
C MET A 12 -1.06 -5.30 -3.32
N VAL A 13 -0.16 -4.79 -4.16
CA VAL A 13 0.72 -3.67 -3.81
C VAL A 13 -0.09 -2.44 -3.43
N PHE A 14 -1.11 -2.09 -4.22
CA PHE A 14 -1.99 -0.96 -3.94
C PHE A 14 -2.77 -1.14 -2.63
N MET A 15 -3.45 -2.28 -2.46
CA MET A 15 -4.29 -2.53 -1.29
C MET A 15 -3.45 -2.57 0.00
N ARG A 16 -2.37 -3.34 0.02
CA ARG A 16 -1.49 -3.47 1.19
C ARG A 16 -0.70 -2.20 1.48
N GLY A 17 -0.29 -1.47 0.44
CA GLY A 17 0.44 -0.22 0.57
C GLY A 17 -0.41 0.96 1.08
N ARG A 18 -1.70 0.96 0.80
CA ARG A 18 -2.61 2.08 1.13
C ARG A 18 -3.50 1.83 2.34
N TYR A 19 -3.78 0.56 2.67
CA TYR A 19 -4.79 0.21 3.65
C TYR A 19 -4.28 -0.78 4.68
N ARG A 20 -4.87 -0.72 5.88
CA ARG A 20 -4.76 -1.73 6.94
C ARG A 20 -6.10 -2.48 6.98
N LEU A 21 -6.22 -3.52 6.18
CA LEU A 21 -7.44 -4.31 6.02
C LEU A 21 -7.15 -5.77 6.28
N ASP A 22 -8.16 -6.48 6.76
CA ASP A 22 -8.14 -7.93 6.86
C ASP A 22 -8.33 -8.53 5.46
N GLU A 23 -7.49 -9.48 5.09
CA GLU A 23 -7.55 -10.21 3.83
C GLU A 23 -8.21 -11.58 4.13
N ILE A 24 -9.42 -11.78 3.62
CA ILE A 24 -10.18 -13.01 3.84
C ILE A 24 -10.46 -13.65 2.49
N GLY A 25 -9.81 -14.76 2.21
CA GLY A 25 -10.02 -15.56 1.01
C GLY A 25 -10.77 -16.87 1.32
N ASN A 26 -11.42 -17.44 0.30
CA ASN A 26 -11.99 -18.78 0.37
C ASN A 26 -10.98 -19.87 -0.03
N GLY A 27 -9.74 -19.49 -0.33
CA GLY A 27 -8.66 -20.38 -0.75
C GLY A 27 -8.75 -20.86 -2.21
N LYS A 28 -9.72 -20.33 -2.99
CA LYS A 28 -9.95 -20.70 -4.40
C LYS A 28 -9.90 -19.46 -5.30
N ASP A 29 -10.97 -18.72 -5.32
CA ASP A 29 -11.28 -17.77 -6.37
C ASP A 29 -11.83 -16.42 -5.84
N GLU A 30 -11.97 -16.29 -4.51
CA GLU A 30 -12.48 -15.07 -3.88
C GLU A 30 -11.51 -14.55 -2.82
N LEU A 31 -11.23 -13.24 -2.86
CA LEU A 31 -10.49 -12.52 -1.84
C LEU A 31 -11.23 -11.24 -1.44
N LYS A 32 -11.52 -11.08 -0.16
CA LYS A 32 -12.19 -9.90 0.41
C LYS A 32 -11.20 -9.08 1.22
N PHE A 33 -11.18 -7.79 0.95
CA PHE A 33 -10.52 -6.81 1.80
C PHE A 33 -11.57 -6.17 2.73
N LYS A 34 -11.42 -6.39 4.05
CA LYS A 34 -12.42 -5.98 5.05
C LYS A 34 -11.82 -5.12 6.15
N ARG A 35 -12.68 -4.32 6.77
CA ARG A 35 -12.39 -3.68 8.05
C ARG A 35 -13.51 -4.02 9.03
N GLY A 36 -13.23 -4.96 9.91
CA GLY A 36 -14.24 -5.55 10.77
C GLY A 36 -15.36 -6.18 9.93
N LYS A 37 -16.61 -5.74 10.14
CA LYS A 37 -17.76 -6.26 9.39
C LYS A 37 -17.91 -5.69 7.97
N LYS A 38 -17.26 -4.54 7.66
CA LYS A 38 -17.44 -3.85 6.37
C LYS A 38 -16.46 -4.37 5.33
N THR A 39 -16.97 -4.89 4.21
CA THR A 39 -16.19 -5.22 3.03
C THR A 39 -15.92 -3.93 2.23
N ILE A 40 -14.67 -3.71 1.84
CA ILE A 40 -14.25 -2.58 1.02
C ILE A 40 -14.29 -2.96 -0.45
N VAL A 41 -13.68 -4.09 -0.80
CA VAL A 41 -13.71 -4.67 -2.13
C VAL A 41 -13.65 -6.18 -2.01
N THR A 42 -14.36 -6.88 -2.90
CA THR A 42 -14.20 -8.32 -3.14
C THR A 42 -13.59 -8.50 -4.51
N ILE A 43 -12.60 -9.35 -4.60
CA ILE A 43 -11.91 -9.71 -5.83
C ILE A 43 -12.26 -11.15 -6.15
N TYR A 44 -12.66 -11.40 -7.40
CA TYR A 44 -12.89 -12.73 -7.94
C TYR A 44 -11.84 -13.03 -9.00
N ILE A 45 -11.28 -14.23 -8.96
CA ILE A 45 -10.28 -14.72 -9.91
C ILE A 45 -10.83 -16.01 -10.50
N HIS A 46 -11.44 -15.91 -11.69
CA HIS A 46 -12.04 -17.05 -12.38
C HIS A 46 -11.52 -17.15 -13.80
N ASP A 47 -11.14 -18.34 -14.25
CA ASP A 47 -10.87 -18.68 -15.66
C ASP A 47 -10.11 -17.61 -16.46
N GLY A 48 -9.07 -17.04 -15.85
CA GLY A 48 -8.28 -15.98 -16.47
C GLY A 48 -8.93 -14.59 -16.47
N LYS A 49 -9.97 -14.36 -15.66
CA LYS A 49 -10.59 -13.05 -15.45
C LYS A 49 -10.35 -12.54 -14.04
N PHE A 50 -10.20 -11.25 -13.94
CA PHE A 50 -10.06 -10.53 -12.66
C PHE A 50 -11.25 -9.59 -12.51
N SER A 51 -12.13 -9.87 -11.54
CA SER A 51 -13.33 -9.06 -11.34
C SER A 51 -13.34 -8.42 -9.96
N PHE A 52 -13.76 -7.16 -9.88
CA PHE A 52 -13.85 -6.39 -8.65
C PHE A 52 -15.30 -6.07 -8.32
N LEU A 53 -15.79 -6.53 -7.17
CA LEU A 53 -17.08 -6.13 -6.65
C LEU A 53 -16.90 -4.99 -5.63
N ILE A 54 -17.47 -3.84 -5.94
CA ILE A 54 -17.45 -2.65 -5.09
C ILE A 54 -18.89 -2.21 -4.81
N ILE A 55 -19.22 -1.97 -3.54
CA ILE A 55 -20.56 -1.55 -3.14
C ILE A 55 -20.50 -0.12 -2.66
N PHE A 56 -21.18 0.80 -3.35
CA PHE A 56 -21.26 2.20 -2.97
C PHE A 56 -22.53 2.50 -2.16
N GLY A 57 -22.35 3.00 -0.94
CA GLY A 57 -23.41 3.63 -0.18
C GLY A 57 -23.76 5.01 -0.74
N LYS A 58 -24.66 5.74 -0.07
CA LYS A 58 -25.17 7.04 -0.55
C LYS A 58 -24.02 8.05 -0.77
N LYS A 59 -23.15 8.23 0.22
CA LYS A 59 -22.06 9.21 0.15
C LYS A 59 -21.03 8.90 -0.94
N GLU A 60 -20.69 7.62 -1.09
CA GLU A 60 -19.77 7.19 -2.13
C GLU A 60 -20.35 7.42 -3.54
N ARG A 61 -21.67 7.24 -3.71
CA ARG A 61 -22.35 7.54 -4.98
C ARG A 61 -22.32 9.04 -5.28
N GLU A 62 -22.61 9.89 -4.30
CA GLU A 62 -22.50 11.35 -4.44
C GLU A 62 -21.09 11.77 -4.83
N SER A 63 -20.06 11.17 -4.20
CA SER A 63 -18.66 11.45 -4.55
C SER A 63 -18.29 10.96 -5.95
N PHE A 64 -18.82 9.83 -6.40
CA PHE A 64 -18.62 9.34 -7.75
C PHE A 64 -19.24 10.27 -8.78
N GLU A 65 -20.49 10.71 -8.57
CA GLU A 65 -21.19 11.62 -9.50
C GLU A 65 -20.45 12.95 -9.67
N MET A 66 -19.83 13.48 -8.61
CA MET A 66 -19.02 14.70 -8.69
C MET A 66 -17.74 14.53 -9.53
N GLN A 67 -17.25 13.31 -9.65
CA GLN A 67 -16.00 12.97 -10.37
C GLN A 67 -16.25 12.11 -11.61
N ARG A 68 -17.51 11.99 -12.03
CA ARG A 68 -17.92 11.05 -13.08
C ARG A 68 -17.19 11.26 -14.41
N ASN A 69 -16.88 12.48 -14.75
CA ASN A 69 -16.13 12.85 -15.95
C ASN A 69 -14.64 12.40 -15.95
N GLU A 70 -14.13 11.94 -14.81
CA GLU A 70 -12.77 11.38 -14.69
C GLU A 70 -12.71 9.88 -15.00
N PHE A 71 -13.86 9.25 -15.26
CA PHE A 71 -13.98 7.82 -15.51
C PHE A 71 -14.36 7.53 -16.96
N SER A 72 -13.89 6.38 -17.45
CA SER A 72 -14.20 5.91 -18.81
C SER A 72 -15.69 5.57 -19.00
N PRO A 73 -16.17 5.52 -20.24
CA PRO A 73 -17.50 5.04 -20.56
C PRO A 73 -17.79 3.63 -20.02
N TYR A 74 -16.76 2.77 -19.90
CA TYR A 74 -16.88 1.43 -19.32
C TYR A 74 -17.29 1.51 -17.84
N VAL A 75 -16.56 2.27 -17.03
CA VAL A 75 -16.85 2.41 -15.59
C VAL A 75 -18.20 3.08 -15.38
N CYS A 76 -18.49 4.15 -16.13
CA CYS A 76 -19.78 4.84 -16.08
C CYS A 76 -20.93 3.91 -16.46
N GLY A 77 -20.77 3.11 -17.52
CA GLY A 77 -21.76 2.13 -17.95
C GLY A 77 -22.00 1.02 -16.93
N CYS A 78 -20.95 0.49 -16.32
CA CYS A 78 -21.08 -0.47 -15.21
C CYS A 78 -21.82 0.15 -14.02
N TYR A 79 -21.49 1.38 -13.67
CA TYR A 79 -22.18 2.10 -12.60
C TYR A 79 -23.68 2.28 -12.92
N ASP A 80 -24.03 2.78 -14.10
CA ASP A 80 -25.43 3.06 -14.47
C ASP A 80 -26.29 1.79 -14.50
N ASN A 81 -25.76 0.70 -15.05
CA ASN A 81 -26.45 -0.59 -15.18
C ASN A 81 -26.50 -1.39 -13.87
N SER A 82 -25.77 -0.99 -12.85
CA SER A 82 -25.72 -1.69 -11.58
C SER A 82 -26.98 -1.45 -10.73
N LYS A 83 -27.47 -2.49 -10.06
CA LYS A 83 -28.63 -2.43 -9.18
C LYS A 83 -28.26 -1.78 -7.83
N THR A 84 -29.19 -0.99 -7.31
CA THR A 84 -29.09 -0.43 -5.96
C THR A 84 -29.98 -1.24 -5.02
N TYR A 85 -29.39 -1.77 -3.97
CA TYR A 85 -30.06 -2.48 -2.89
C TYR A 85 -30.10 -1.61 -1.61
N HIS A 86 -30.69 -2.14 -0.53
CA HIS A 86 -30.78 -1.44 0.76
C HIS A 86 -29.40 -1.07 1.36
N ASP A 87 -28.37 -1.89 1.09
CA ASP A 87 -27.01 -1.72 1.57
C ASP A 87 -26.09 -0.95 0.61
N GLY A 88 -26.58 -0.63 -0.60
CA GLY A 88 -25.86 0.17 -1.59
C GLY A 88 -26.01 -0.31 -3.03
N LYS A 89 -25.24 0.35 -3.91
CA LYS A 89 -25.16 0.05 -5.34
C LYS A 89 -24.02 -0.94 -5.56
N TRP A 90 -24.37 -2.12 -6.09
CA TRP A 90 -23.45 -3.22 -6.29
C TRP A 90 -22.88 -3.21 -7.70
N MET A 91 -21.60 -2.93 -7.83
CA MET A 91 -20.93 -2.79 -9.10
C MET A 91 -19.88 -3.88 -9.25
N LEU A 92 -20.00 -4.68 -10.30
CA LEU A 92 -19.02 -5.70 -10.68
C LEU A 92 -18.28 -5.22 -11.92
N PHE A 93 -16.96 -5.15 -11.84
CA PHE A 93 -16.08 -4.70 -12.92
C PHE A 93 -15.15 -5.84 -13.33
N ASP A 94 -15.19 -6.23 -14.59
CA ASP A 94 -14.20 -7.14 -15.17
C ASP A 94 -12.99 -6.32 -15.65
N VAL A 95 -11.80 -6.65 -15.16
CA VAL A 95 -10.57 -5.90 -15.42
C VAL A 95 -9.61 -6.76 -16.22
N ASN A 96 -9.28 -6.31 -17.42
CA ASN A 96 -8.41 -7.01 -18.36
C ASN A 96 -7.18 -6.19 -18.76
N THR A 97 -7.12 -4.91 -18.37
CA THR A 97 -6.01 -3.99 -18.67
C THR A 97 -5.57 -3.21 -17.43
N LEU A 98 -4.36 -2.69 -17.46
CA LEU A 98 -3.84 -1.87 -16.37
C LEU A 98 -4.54 -0.51 -16.27
N GLU A 99 -4.99 0.04 -17.40
CA GLU A 99 -5.75 1.29 -17.42
C GLU A 99 -7.08 1.14 -16.67
N GLN A 100 -7.78 0.02 -16.90
CA GLN A 100 -8.99 -0.31 -16.15
C GLN A 100 -8.68 -0.48 -14.65
N LEU A 101 -7.56 -1.12 -14.30
CA LEU A 101 -7.15 -1.25 -12.91
C LEU A 101 -6.93 0.12 -12.23
N GLU A 102 -6.34 1.09 -12.93
CA GLU A 102 -6.16 2.44 -12.38
C GLU A 102 -7.50 3.11 -12.06
N GLU A 103 -8.51 2.90 -12.89
CA GLU A 103 -9.87 3.39 -12.59
C GLU A 103 -10.50 2.68 -11.39
N ILE A 104 -10.32 1.36 -11.26
CA ILE A 104 -10.76 0.60 -10.08
C ILE A 104 -10.06 1.10 -8.81
N LYS A 105 -8.76 1.41 -8.87
CA LYS A 105 -8.04 2.02 -7.75
C LYS A 105 -8.68 3.34 -7.31
N LYS A 106 -9.11 4.19 -8.26
CA LYS A 106 -9.85 5.45 -7.96
C LYS A 106 -11.20 5.15 -7.28
N LEU A 107 -11.96 4.17 -7.77
CA LEU A 107 -13.22 3.76 -7.12
C LEU A 107 -13.01 3.27 -5.69
N ILE A 108 -11.94 2.51 -5.45
CA ILE A 108 -11.58 2.06 -4.10
C ILE A 108 -11.22 3.25 -3.20
N LEU A 109 -10.56 4.29 -3.73
CA LEU A 109 -10.27 5.53 -2.99
C LEU A 109 -11.55 6.29 -2.62
N ILE A 110 -12.56 6.32 -3.49
CA ILE A 110 -13.89 6.85 -3.18
C ILE A 110 -14.54 6.02 -2.06
N LYS A 111 -14.47 4.68 -2.16
CA LYS A 111 -15.05 3.78 -1.17
C LYS A 111 -14.45 3.95 0.21
N LYS A 112 -13.14 4.13 0.28
CA LYS A 112 -12.39 4.24 1.53
C LYS A 112 -11.13 5.07 1.35
N LYS A 113 -11.00 6.12 2.14
CA LYS A 113 -9.74 6.87 2.23
C LYS A 113 -8.62 5.97 2.74
N PRO A 114 -7.40 6.11 2.22
CA PRO A 114 -6.25 5.35 2.68
C PRO A 114 -6.00 5.51 4.19
N ASP A 115 -5.67 4.42 4.86
CA ASP A 115 -5.27 4.40 6.27
C ASP A 115 -3.77 4.62 6.44
N ARG A 116 -3.00 4.22 5.44
CA ARG A 116 -1.55 4.39 5.42
C ARG A 116 -1.22 5.70 4.71
N LYS A 117 -0.22 6.40 5.20
CA LYS A 117 0.38 7.50 4.44
C LYS A 117 0.96 6.92 3.14
N PRO A 118 0.90 7.65 2.02
CA PRO A 118 1.56 7.21 0.79
C PRO A 118 3.00 6.83 1.11
N PHE A 119 3.48 5.74 0.49
CA PHE A 119 4.90 5.43 0.56
C PHE A 119 5.66 6.67 0.12
N PRO A 120 6.70 7.04 0.86
CA PRO A 120 7.41 8.24 0.51
C PRO A 120 8.14 8.04 -0.81
N LYS A 121 8.34 9.17 -1.39
CA LYS A 121 9.01 9.52 -2.63
C LYS A 121 10.14 8.55 -3.03
N GLU A 122 10.44 8.57 -4.29
CA GLU A 122 11.44 7.78 -5.02
C GLU A 122 12.82 7.64 -4.36
N ASN A 123 13.16 8.52 -3.41
CA ASN A 123 14.45 8.55 -2.69
C ASN A 123 14.38 8.03 -1.25
N ALA A 124 13.32 7.33 -0.86
CA ALA A 124 13.26 6.79 0.48
C ALA A 124 14.20 5.58 0.65
N LEU A 125 15.11 5.67 1.59
CA LEU A 125 16.03 4.61 1.91
C LEU A 125 15.43 3.69 2.97
N TYR A 126 15.20 2.43 2.60
CA TYR A 126 14.68 1.40 3.50
C TYR A 126 15.77 0.43 3.94
N SER A 127 15.69 0.03 5.18
CA SER A 127 16.44 -1.10 5.70
C SER A 127 15.84 -2.44 5.26
N GLN A 128 16.56 -3.51 5.44
CA GLN A 128 16.08 -4.86 5.16
C GLN A 128 14.85 -5.25 5.99
N CYS A 129 14.65 -4.68 7.18
CA CYS A 129 13.45 -4.88 7.98
C CYS A 129 12.28 -3.94 7.63
N GLY A 130 12.42 -3.12 6.58
CA GLY A 130 11.39 -2.18 6.13
C GLY A 130 11.32 -0.86 6.91
N GLN A 131 12.24 -0.62 7.85
CA GLN A 131 12.34 0.70 8.51
C GLN A 131 12.96 1.73 7.55
N ARG A 132 12.60 2.98 7.76
CA ARG A 132 13.12 4.12 7.01
C ARG A 132 14.45 4.57 7.59
N CYS A 133 15.55 4.20 6.93
CA CYS A 133 16.90 4.65 7.31
C CYS A 133 17.06 6.18 7.16
N ASP A 134 16.52 6.76 6.12
CA ASP A 134 16.54 8.20 5.86
C ASP A 134 15.77 9.04 6.92
N LEU A 135 15.00 8.42 7.78
CA LEU A 135 14.35 9.03 8.95
C LEU A 135 14.95 8.56 10.29
N CYS A 136 15.95 7.70 10.25
CA CYS A 136 16.59 7.15 11.44
C CYS A 136 17.63 8.14 11.98
N VAL A 137 17.56 8.47 13.27
CA VAL A 137 18.51 9.40 13.90
C VAL A 137 19.97 8.96 13.75
N HIS A 138 20.26 7.67 13.82
CA HIS A 138 21.62 7.15 13.66
C HIS A 138 22.14 7.28 12.22
N TYR A 139 21.26 7.11 11.22
CA TYR A 139 21.60 7.28 9.82
C TYR A 139 21.78 8.76 9.47
N ILE A 140 20.85 9.61 9.94
CA ILE A 140 20.90 11.07 9.73
C ILE A 140 22.15 11.67 10.35
N HIS A 141 22.63 11.14 11.47
CA HIS A 141 23.90 11.56 12.08
C HIS A 141 25.14 11.28 11.21
N ALA A 142 25.06 10.34 10.27
CA ALA A 142 26.14 10.07 9.35
C ALA A 142 26.25 11.14 8.25
N ASP A 143 25.13 11.84 7.96
CA ASP A 143 25.04 12.92 6.97
C ASP A 143 24.81 14.25 7.68
N GLU A 144 25.78 15.15 7.61
CA GLU A 144 25.76 16.42 8.34
C GLU A 144 24.72 17.41 7.81
N GLU A 145 24.42 17.39 6.52
CA GLU A 145 23.40 18.24 5.88
C GLU A 145 22.00 17.81 6.32
N GLN A 146 21.72 16.52 6.29
CA GLN A 146 20.45 15.96 6.76
C GLN A 146 20.27 16.15 8.27
N ARG A 147 21.33 16.00 9.04
CA ARG A 147 21.34 16.26 10.46
C ARG A 147 20.92 17.69 10.79
N THR A 148 21.50 18.65 10.11
CA THR A 148 21.20 20.08 10.32
C THR A 148 19.76 20.40 9.99
N ALA A 149 19.23 19.86 8.89
CA ALA A 149 17.84 20.06 8.48
C ALA A 149 16.81 19.45 9.46
N MET A 150 17.19 18.42 10.22
CA MET A 150 16.31 17.68 11.13
C MET A 150 16.58 17.98 12.62
N GLU A 151 17.54 18.80 12.95
CA GLU A 151 18.02 19.01 14.32
C GLU A 151 16.91 19.45 15.30
N ILE A 152 16.06 20.37 14.88
CA ILE A 152 14.99 20.92 15.74
C ILE A 152 13.92 19.86 16.06
N PRO A 153 13.36 19.11 15.09
CA PRO A 153 12.33 18.10 15.38
C PRO A 153 12.86 16.90 16.16
N LEU A 154 14.15 16.59 16.04
CA LEU A 154 14.77 15.39 16.63
C LEU A 154 15.53 15.68 17.93
N SER A 155 15.63 16.93 18.36
CA SER A 155 16.41 17.33 19.52
C SER A 155 16.08 16.52 20.78
N LYS A 156 14.79 16.29 21.05
CA LYS A 156 14.35 15.49 22.21
C LYS A 156 14.69 13.99 22.08
N MET A 157 14.72 13.44 20.88
CA MET A 157 15.14 12.04 20.67
C MET A 157 16.64 11.91 20.81
N TRP A 158 17.41 12.94 20.46
CA TRP A 158 18.86 12.95 20.57
C TRP A 158 19.39 13.02 22.00
N GLU A 159 18.63 13.57 22.93
CA GLU A 159 18.98 13.56 24.35
C GLU A 159 19.06 12.13 24.91
N GLN A 160 18.29 11.20 24.34
CA GLN A 160 18.22 9.80 24.75
C GLN A 160 19.09 8.85 23.92
N THR A 161 19.79 9.35 22.90
CA THR A 161 20.53 8.54 21.94
C THR A 161 22.02 8.86 22.01
N ASP A 162 22.87 7.82 22.00
CA ASP A 162 24.31 8.01 21.90
C ASP A 162 24.67 8.64 20.55
N ARG A 163 25.02 9.91 20.57
CA ARG A 163 25.35 10.71 19.38
C ARG A 163 26.65 10.27 18.71
N SER A 164 27.47 9.44 19.36
CA SER A 164 28.69 8.90 18.77
C SER A 164 28.41 7.78 17.78
N MET A 165 27.23 7.16 17.88
CA MET A 165 26.83 6.03 17.05
C MET A 165 26.35 6.49 15.68
N ARG A 166 27.16 6.28 14.67
CA ARG A 166 26.83 6.57 13.26
C ARG A 166 26.48 5.28 12.54
N CYS A 167 25.41 5.32 11.75
CA CYS A 167 24.94 4.19 10.98
C CYS A 167 24.97 4.48 9.50
N GLY A 168 25.67 3.66 8.71
CA GLY A 168 25.68 3.74 7.25
C GLY A 168 24.50 3.05 6.57
N GLY A 169 23.52 2.57 7.35
CA GLY A 169 22.38 1.79 6.86
C GLY A 169 22.63 0.28 6.90
N CYS A 170 21.58 -0.52 6.74
CA CYS A 170 21.66 -1.98 6.83
C CYS A 170 22.52 -2.65 5.76
N TYR A 171 22.79 -1.96 4.67
CA TYR A 171 23.60 -2.46 3.55
C TYR A 171 25.10 -2.11 3.68
N SER A 172 25.47 -1.37 4.71
CA SER A 172 26.86 -1.01 5.00
C SER A 172 27.47 -1.87 6.10
N ASP A 173 28.79 -1.87 6.18
CA ASP A 173 29.54 -2.53 7.25
C ASP A 173 29.41 -1.78 8.60
N SER A 174 29.01 -0.51 8.57
CA SER A 174 28.75 0.34 9.74
C SER A 174 27.26 0.41 10.10
N CYS A 175 26.56 -0.70 10.06
CA CYS A 175 25.16 -0.77 10.44
C CYS A 175 25.02 -0.76 11.97
N TYR A 176 24.31 0.24 12.51
CA TYR A 176 23.88 0.21 13.90
C TYR A 176 22.65 -0.67 14.07
N CYS A 177 22.80 -1.77 14.76
CA CYS A 177 21.69 -2.64 15.14
C CYS A 177 21.73 -2.89 16.64
N SER A 178 20.63 -2.69 17.33
CA SER A 178 20.51 -2.94 18.77
C SER A 178 20.57 -4.44 19.15
N SER A 179 20.43 -5.31 18.14
CA SER A 179 20.54 -6.76 18.29
C SER A 179 21.49 -7.31 17.22
N GLU A 180 22.63 -7.84 17.62
CA GLU A 180 23.52 -8.59 16.74
C GLU A 180 23.52 -10.06 17.13
N PRO A 181 23.31 -11.00 16.18
CA PRO A 181 23.01 -10.75 14.77
C PRO A 181 21.57 -10.24 14.55
N CYS A 182 21.40 -9.32 13.59
CA CYS A 182 20.07 -8.81 13.22
C CYS A 182 19.28 -9.90 12.46
N ALA A 183 18.27 -10.47 13.07
CA ALA A 183 17.46 -11.55 12.49
C ALA A 183 16.80 -11.16 11.15
N ALA A 184 16.38 -9.91 10.99
CA ALA A 184 15.80 -9.44 9.72
C ALA A 184 16.85 -9.38 8.61
N LYS A 185 18.07 -8.93 8.91
CA LYS A 185 19.20 -8.88 7.96
C LYS A 185 19.60 -10.30 7.53
N SER A 186 19.73 -11.21 8.48
CA SER A 186 20.08 -12.63 8.21
C SER A 186 19.01 -13.29 7.35
N CYS A 187 17.72 -13.16 7.71
CA CYS A 187 16.61 -13.73 6.97
C CYS A 187 16.50 -13.17 5.54
N ALA A 188 16.68 -11.86 5.35
CA ALA A 188 16.66 -11.25 4.03
C ALA A 188 17.83 -11.74 3.16
N SER A 189 19.03 -11.84 3.73
CA SER A 189 20.22 -12.33 3.03
C SER A 189 20.08 -13.79 2.61
N GLU A 190 19.61 -14.66 3.51
CA GLU A 190 19.36 -16.09 3.23
C GLU A 190 18.35 -16.31 2.10
N LYS A 191 17.36 -15.42 1.98
CA LYS A 191 16.31 -15.49 0.97
C LYS A 191 16.61 -14.68 -0.30
N GLY A 192 17.77 -14.03 -0.38
CA GLY A 192 18.14 -13.17 -1.50
C GLY A 192 17.23 -11.96 -1.69
N LEU A 193 16.56 -11.49 -0.61
CA LEU A 193 15.64 -10.37 -0.64
C LEU A 193 16.38 -9.06 -0.34
N LYS A 194 16.07 -8.00 -1.09
CA LYS A 194 16.56 -6.65 -0.75
C LYS A 194 15.88 -6.10 0.48
N GLU A 195 14.59 -6.40 0.66
CA GLU A 195 13.76 -5.86 1.74
C GLU A 195 12.76 -6.91 2.22
N CYS A 196 12.45 -6.89 3.50
CA CYS A 196 11.42 -7.73 4.11
C CYS A 196 10.10 -6.94 4.16
N ARG A 197 9.39 -6.91 3.03
CA ARG A 197 8.07 -6.28 2.90
C ARG A 197 7.03 -7.29 2.45
#